data_c35939950679b2a5f60b992f5665546e
#
_entry.id   c35939950679b2a5f60b992f5665546e
#
_cell.length_a   1.000
_cell.length_b   1.000
_cell.length_c   1.000
_cell.angle_alpha   90.00
_cell.angle_beta   90.00
_cell.angle_gamma   90.00
#
_symmetry.space_group_name_H-M   'P 1'
#
loop_
_entity.id
_entity.type
_entity.pdbx_description
1 polymer ?
#
loop_
_entity_poly.entity_id
_entity_poly.type
_entity_poly.pdbx_seq_one_letter_code
_entity_poly.pdbx_strand_id
1 'polypeptide(L)'
;MNQIKYKFYLKIILLSLLLVKASSAEILKPSKDVDPKKVVKIQLTALMKNDIPYKDRGIIQTWEFAHPNNQKATGPIERFINMIKTDSYAMLLNHTDHEIIETYMSKNVATFEVTVLDVSKKYYKFKWQVEKYNIEGALKDCWLTTAVSQPMPLGSSI
;
A
#
# COMPACT_ATOMS: atom_id res chain seq x y z
N MET A 1 6.79 -28.37 -48.91
CA MET A 1 6.16 -27.05 -48.66
C MET A 1 5.66 -26.86 -47.21
N ASN A 2 5.55 -27.89 -46.37
CA ASN A 2 5.05 -27.77 -45.01
C ASN A 2 6.09 -27.42 -43.93
N GLN A 3 7.37 -27.75 -44.14
CA GLN A 3 8.42 -27.52 -43.13
C GLN A 3 8.80 -26.06 -42.95
N ILE A 4 8.70 -25.23 -44.01
CA ILE A 4 9.02 -23.80 -43.95
C ILE A 4 7.94 -23.03 -43.16
N LYS A 5 6.69 -23.38 -43.36
CA LYS A 5 5.56 -22.76 -42.61
C LYS A 5 5.64 -23.07 -41.12
N TYR A 6 5.99 -24.31 -40.76
CA TYR A 6 6.13 -24.71 -39.35
C TYR A 6 7.24 -23.95 -38.61
N LYS A 7 8.40 -23.75 -39.24
CA LYS A 7 9.51 -22.95 -38.68
C LYS A 7 9.15 -21.48 -38.55
N PHE A 8 8.29 -20.96 -39.43
CA PHE A 8 7.84 -19.57 -39.37
C PHE A 8 6.84 -19.34 -38.21
N TYR A 9 5.86 -20.22 -38.02
CA TYR A 9 4.93 -20.17 -36.91
C TYR A 9 5.62 -20.38 -35.56
N LEU A 10 6.61 -21.28 -35.49
CA LEU A 10 7.38 -21.52 -34.27
C LEU A 10 8.19 -20.29 -33.86
N LYS A 11 8.73 -19.52 -34.80
CA LYS A 11 9.41 -18.25 -34.51
C LYS A 11 8.46 -17.16 -34.07
N ILE A 12 7.24 -17.09 -34.58
CA ILE A 12 6.23 -16.12 -34.17
C ILE A 12 5.75 -16.43 -32.74
N ILE A 13 5.52 -17.70 -32.39
CA ILE A 13 5.13 -18.13 -31.05
C ILE A 13 6.26 -17.86 -30.05
N LEU A 14 7.52 -18.11 -30.43
CA LEU A 14 8.67 -17.82 -29.56
C LEU A 14 8.88 -16.32 -29.33
N LEU A 15 8.59 -15.49 -30.34
CA LEU A 15 8.69 -14.02 -30.24
C LEU A 15 7.54 -13.42 -29.39
N SER A 16 6.38 -14.02 -29.40
CA SER A 16 5.24 -13.57 -28.57
C SER A 16 5.42 -13.91 -27.07
N LEU A 17 6.17 -14.97 -26.75
CA LEU A 17 6.52 -15.31 -25.36
C LEU A 17 7.54 -14.33 -24.72
N LEU A 18 8.31 -13.60 -25.52
CA LEU A 18 9.31 -12.64 -25.02
C LEU A 18 8.71 -11.27 -24.63
N LEU A 19 7.43 -11.03 -24.90
CA LEU A 19 6.73 -9.79 -24.57
C LEU A 19 5.97 -9.83 -23.24
N VAL A 20 6.09 -10.87 -22.43
CA VAL A 20 5.69 -10.82 -21.04
C VAL A 20 6.68 -9.89 -20.32
N LYS A 21 6.45 -8.58 -20.41
CA LYS A 21 7.03 -7.64 -19.47
C LYS A 21 6.62 -8.13 -18.09
N ALA A 22 7.59 -8.67 -17.34
CA ALA A 22 7.44 -8.79 -15.90
C ALA A 22 7.15 -7.37 -15.41
N SER A 23 5.89 -7.06 -15.17
CA SER A 23 5.49 -5.85 -14.47
C SER A 23 6.04 -6.03 -13.06
N SER A 24 7.31 -5.69 -12.86
CA SER A 24 7.81 -5.45 -11.52
C SER A 24 6.94 -4.32 -11.01
N ALA A 25 6.08 -4.62 -10.04
CA ALA A 25 5.22 -3.61 -9.45
C ALA A 25 6.14 -2.60 -8.75
N GLU A 26 6.47 -1.53 -9.48
CA GLU A 26 7.30 -0.44 -8.99
C GLU A 26 6.70 0.10 -7.69
N ILE A 27 7.55 0.47 -6.75
CA ILE A 27 7.13 1.14 -5.52
C ILE A 27 6.73 2.56 -5.88
N LEU A 28 5.47 2.90 -5.67
CA LEU A 28 4.96 4.24 -5.87
C LEU A 28 5.62 5.20 -4.88
N LYS A 29 6.02 6.35 -5.36
CA LYS A 29 6.63 7.41 -4.54
C LYS A 29 5.62 8.54 -4.30
N PRO A 30 5.72 9.24 -3.16
CA PRO A 30 4.92 10.44 -2.93
C PRO A 30 5.13 11.47 -4.04
N SER A 31 4.04 12.12 -4.44
CA SER A 31 4.05 13.28 -5.34
C SER A 31 2.96 14.26 -4.94
N LYS A 32 3.08 15.50 -5.40
CA LYS A 32 2.10 16.59 -5.13
C LYS A 32 0.72 16.30 -5.70
N ASP A 33 0.65 15.44 -6.73
CA ASP A 33 -0.59 15.08 -7.44
C ASP A 33 -1.38 13.96 -6.74
N VAL A 34 -0.82 13.39 -5.67
CA VAL A 34 -1.49 12.35 -4.88
C VAL A 34 -2.27 13.01 -3.75
N ASP A 35 -3.60 12.97 -3.84
CA ASP A 35 -4.48 13.49 -2.80
C ASP A 35 -4.43 12.64 -1.52
N PRO A 36 -4.86 13.18 -0.34
CA PRO A 36 -4.72 12.49 0.93
C PRO A 36 -5.50 11.17 1.01
N LYS A 37 -6.69 11.07 0.42
CA LYS A 37 -7.45 9.81 0.39
C LYS A 37 -6.76 8.75 -0.45
N LYS A 38 -6.13 9.17 -1.55
CA LYS A 38 -5.35 8.28 -2.43
C LYS A 38 -4.10 7.76 -1.73
N VAL A 39 -3.45 8.55 -0.87
CA VAL A 39 -2.33 8.06 -0.02
C VAL A 39 -2.80 6.88 0.83
N VAL A 40 -3.89 7.04 1.58
CA VAL A 40 -4.45 5.97 2.42
C VAL A 40 -4.83 4.74 1.57
N LYS A 41 -5.47 4.97 0.42
CA LYS A 41 -5.84 3.88 -0.51
C LYS A 41 -4.63 3.12 -1.05
N ILE A 42 -3.54 3.81 -1.41
CA ILE A 42 -2.29 3.18 -1.87
C ILE A 42 -1.74 2.26 -0.77
N GLN A 43 -1.67 2.75 0.47
CA GLN A 43 -1.15 1.99 1.60
C GLN A 43 -2.03 0.76 1.91
N LEU A 44 -3.35 0.92 2.00
CA LEU A 44 -4.27 -0.18 2.28
C LEU A 44 -4.29 -1.23 1.16
N THR A 45 -4.33 -0.79 -0.10
CA THR A 45 -4.28 -1.72 -1.24
C THR A 45 -2.97 -2.51 -1.28
N ALA A 46 -1.86 -1.88 -0.90
CA ALA A 46 -0.57 -2.55 -0.81
C ALA A 46 -0.54 -3.57 0.34
N LEU A 47 -1.05 -3.22 1.51
CA LEU A 47 -1.15 -4.13 2.67
C LEU A 47 -2.11 -5.30 2.41
N MET A 48 -3.21 -5.08 1.67
CA MET A 48 -4.13 -6.13 1.22
C MET A 48 -3.43 -7.19 0.34
N LYS A 49 -2.37 -6.82 -0.36
CA LYS A 49 -1.57 -7.70 -1.22
C LYS A 49 -0.11 -7.69 -0.77
N ASN A 50 0.11 -7.87 0.54
CA ASN A 50 1.39 -7.61 1.18
C ASN A 50 2.58 -8.30 0.49
N ASP A 51 2.42 -9.57 0.13
CA ASP A 51 3.52 -10.41 -0.35
C ASP A 51 3.53 -10.59 -1.88
N ILE A 52 2.88 -9.69 -2.62
CA ILE A 52 2.82 -9.73 -4.08
C ILE A 52 3.47 -8.47 -4.67
N PRO A 53 4.46 -8.62 -5.57
CA PRO A 53 5.05 -9.84 -6.14
C PRO A 53 6.17 -10.46 -5.29
N TYR A 54 6.55 -9.87 -4.16
CA TYR A 54 7.57 -10.39 -3.24
C TYR A 54 7.18 -10.08 -1.79
N LYS A 55 7.80 -10.81 -0.87
CA LYS A 55 7.53 -10.71 0.58
C LYS A 55 7.67 -9.28 1.10
N ASP A 56 6.70 -8.88 1.92
CA ASP A 56 6.65 -7.58 2.60
C ASP A 56 6.57 -6.34 1.67
N ARG A 57 6.32 -6.54 0.38
CA ARG A 57 6.21 -5.45 -0.59
C ARG A 57 5.15 -4.43 -0.20
N GLY A 58 4.03 -4.87 0.37
CA GLY A 58 2.96 -3.97 0.83
C GLY A 58 3.38 -3.09 1.99
N ILE A 59 4.11 -3.64 2.96
CA ILE A 59 4.67 -2.87 4.08
C ILE A 59 5.71 -1.87 3.56
N ILE A 60 6.57 -2.26 2.61
CA ILE A 60 7.56 -1.37 1.99
C ILE A 60 6.85 -0.21 1.26
N GLN A 61 5.79 -0.49 0.51
CA GLN A 61 4.97 0.56 -0.14
C GLN A 61 4.34 1.51 0.89
N THR A 62 3.87 0.97 2.01
CA THR A 62 3.29 1.77 3.10
C THR A 62 4.33 2.68 3.74
N TRP A 63 5.55 2.19 3.92
CA TRP A 63 6.69 2.94 4.43
C TRP A 63 7.05 4.16 3.57
N GLU A 64 6.96 4.04 2.24
CA GLU A 64 7.25 5.15 1.32
C GLU A 64 6.35 6.37 1.53
N PHE A 65 5.12 6.16 1.98
CA PHE A 65 4.17 7.24 2.26
C PHE A 65 4.10 7.63 3.74
N ALA A 66 4.98 7.08 4.59
CA ALA A 66 5.10 7.50 5.98
C ALA A 66 5.83 8.84 6.08
N HIS A 67 5.31 9.75 6.92
CA HIS A 67 5.96 11.03 7.19
C HIS A 67 7.37 10.80 7.76
N PRO A 68 8.38 11.63 7.41
CA PRO A 68 9.77 11.47 7.90
C PRO A 68 9.89 11.33 9.42
N ASN A 69 9.09 12.07 10.19
CA ASN A 69 9.07 11.93 11.65
C ASN A 69 8.55 10.56 12.10
N ASN A 70 7.55 10.02 11.38
CA ASN A 70 7.04 8.68 11.64
C ASN A 70 8.10 7.62 11.28
N GLN A 71 8.75 7.78 10.13
CA GLN A 71 9.88 6.90 9.75
C GLN A 71 11.01 6.94 10.77
N LYS A 72 11.36 8.13 11.29
CA LYS A 72 12.38 8.27 12.35
C LYS A 72 11.97 7.57 13.64
N ALA A 73 10.70 7.62 14.01
CA ALA A 73 10.18 7.02 15.25
C ALA A 73 10.06 5.49 15.15
N THR A 74 9.67 4.97 13.99
CA THR A 74 9.34 3.54 13.78
C THR A 74 10.42 2.76 13.02
N GLY A 75 11.38 3.45 12.39
CA GLY A 75 12.46 2.85 11.61
C GLY A 75 13.61 2.25 12.43
N PRO A 76 14.53 1.59 11.76
CA PRO A 76 14.62 1.41 10.29
C PRO A 76 13.50 0.54 9.71
N ILE A 77 13.49 0.35 8.38
CA ILE A 77 12.43 -0.37 7.67
C ILE A 77 12.19 -1.79 8.23
N GLU A 78 13.22 -2.50 8.63
CA GLU A 78 13.13 -3.85 9.22
C GLU A 78 12.35 -3.81 10.55
N ARG A 79 12.56 -2.77 11.36
CA ARG A 79 11.80 -2.57 12.61
C ARG A 79 10.34 -2.25 12.31
N PHE A 80 10.08 -1.42 11.30
CA PHE A 80 8.72 -1.11 10.86
C PHE A 80 8.01 -2.36 10.34
N ILE A 81 8.66 -3.20 9.52
CA ILE A 81 8.14 -4.49 9.06
C ILE A 81 7.74 -5.36 10.26
N ASN A 82 8.63 -5.51 11.23
CA ASN A 82 8.34 -6.30 12.43
C ASN A 82 7.18 -5.73 13.24
N MET A 83 7.09 -4.40 13.38
CA MET A 83 6.01 -3.72 14.08
C MET A 83 4.64 -4.00 13.42
N ILE A 84 4.55 -3.90 12.09
CA ILE A 84 3.29 -4.16 11.36
C ILE A 84 2.85 -5.63 11.50
N LYS A 85 3.79 -6.55 11.70
CA LYS A 85 3.50 -7.98 11.89
C LYS A 85 3.08 -8.36 13.32
N THR A 86 3.10 -7.41 14.27
CA THR A 86 2.59 -7.66 15.63
C THR A 86 1.07 -7.71 15.66
N ASP A 87 0.51 -8.25 16.74
CA ASP A 87 -0.94 -8.34 16.97
C ASP A 87 -1.66 -7.00 16.89
N SER A 88 -0.92 -5.88 17.08
CA SER A 88 -1.50 -4.53 16.98
C SER A 88 -1.84 -4.11 15.54
N TYR A 89 -1.18 -4.67 14.52
CA TYR A 89 -1.37 -4.23 13.13
C TYR A 89 -1.46 -5.38 12.12
N ALA A 90 -1.25 -6.63 12.53
CA ALA A 90 -1.24 -7.79 11.63
C ALA A 90 -2.57 -7.97 10.85
N MET A 91 -3.70 -7.51 11.39
CA MET A 91 -5.00 -7.54 10.71
C MET A 91 -5.06 -6.64 9.47
N LEU A 92 -4.12 -5.72 9.30
CA LEU A 92 -3.97 -4.93 8.07
C LEU A 92 -3.35 -5.75 6.93
N LEU A 93 -2.59 -6.81 7.27
CA LEU A 93 -1.89 -7.63 6.27
C LEU A 93 -2.84 -8.64 5.64
N ASN A 94 -2.85 -8.64 4.30
CA ASN A 94 -3.67 -9.56 3.51
C ASN A 94 -5.16 -9.51 3.85
N HIS A 95 -5.65 -8.39 4.42
CA HIS A 95 -7.07 -8.19 4.69
C HIS A 95 -7.90 -8.35 3.40
N THR A 96 -9.16 -8.72 3.54
CA THR A 96 -10.01 -9.11 2.41
C THR A 96 -10.82 -7.97 1.84
N ASP A 97 -11.08 -6.94 2.65
CA ASP A 97 -11.83 -5.75 2.23
C ASP A 97 -11.51 -4.55 3.13
N HIS A 98 -11.72 -3.33 2.62
CA HIS A 98 -11.58 -2.12 3.42
C HIS A 98 -12.47 -0.98 2.91
N GLU A 99 -12.91 -0.14 3.83
CA GLU A 99 -13.62 1.10 3.58
C GLU A 99 -12.83 2.29 4.12
N ILE A 100 -12.84 3.41 3.39
CA ILE A 100 -12.17 4.66 3.76
C ILE A 100 -13.18 5.80 3.77
N ILE A 101 -13.48 6.31 4.96
CA ILE A 101 -14.40 7.43 5.18
C ILE A 101 -13.59 8.65 5.63
N GLU A 102 -13.69 9.76 4.90
CA GLU A 102 -13.11 11.02 5.33
C GLU A 102 -13.89 11.58 6.51
N THR A 103 -13.20 11.86 7.61
CA THR A 103 -13.81 12.43 8.83
C THR A 103 -13.40 13.86 9.08
N TYR A 104 -12.29 14.29 8.50
CA TYR A 104 -11.81 15.67 8.58
C TYR A 104 -10.90 15.99 7.39
N MET A 105 -11.02 17.21 6.86
CA MET A 105 -10.17 17.73 5.80
C MET A 105 -9.87 19.20 6.06
N SER A 106 -8.60 19.57 5.96
CA SER A 106 -8.13 20.95 5.91
C SER A 106 -7.09 21.12 4.79
N LYS A 107 -6.54 22.31 4.67
CA LYS A 107 -5.48 22.57 3.70
C LYS A 107 -4.24 21.68 3.86
N ASN A 108 -3.92 21.30 5.11
CA ASN A 108 -2.66 20.62 5.44
C ASN A 108 -2.83 19.31 6.22
N VAL A 109 -4.03 19.00 6.70
CA VAL A 109 -4.31 17.80 7.51
C VAL A 109 -5.60 17.15 7.03
N ALA A 110 -5.58 15.85 6.85
CA ALA A 110 -6.77 15.04 6.59
C ALA A 110 -6.79 13.83 7.52
N THR A 111 -7.98 13.46 7.96
CA THR A 111 -8.19 12.30 8.82
C THR A 111 -9.27 11.40 8.21
N PHE A 112 -9.02 10.12 8.25
CA PHE A 112 -9.91 9.09 7.73
C PHE A 112 -10.22 8.06 8.81
N GLU A 113 -11.46 7.61 8.83
CA GLU A 113 -11.84 6.37 9.47
C GLU A 113 -11.66 5.24 8.45
N VAL A 114 -10.90 4.23 8.81
CA VAL A 114 -10.61 3.07 7.97
C VAL A 114 -11.17 1.84 8.66
N THR A 115 -12.08 1.14 7.99
CA THR A 115 -12.56 -0.17 8.44
C THR A 115 -11.94 -1.24 7.56
N VAL A 116 -11.36 -2.28 8.15
CA VAL A 116 -10.82 -3.44 7.43
C VAL A 116 -11.53 -4.71 7.86
N LEU A 117 -11.73 -5.63 6.92
CA LEU A 117 -12.15 -7.00 7.16
C LEU A 117 -10.93 -7.91 7.05
N ASP A 118 -10.49 -8.48 8.15
CA ASP A 118 -9.32 -9.36 8.17
C ASP A 118 -9.61 -10.75 7.56
N VAL A 119 -8.57 -11.56 7.43
CA VAL A 119 -8.68 -12.94 6.91
C VAL A 119 -9.53 -13.85 7.80
N SER A 120 -9.69 -13.51 9.09
CA SER A 120 -10.51 -14.23 10.06
C SER A 120 -11.97 -13.76 10.09
N LYS A 121 -12.39 -12.92 9.14
CA LYS A 121 -13.74 -12.33 9.06
C LYS A 121 -14.11 -11.45 10.24
N LYS A 122 -13.13 -10.76 10.81
CA LYS A 122 -13.32 -9.77 11.87
C LYS A 122 -13.12 -8.36 11.33
N TYR A 123 -13.98 -7.45 11.75
CA TYR A 123 -13.85 -6.05 11.40
C TYR A 123 -13.03 -5.30 12.44
N TYR A 124 -12.14 -4.44 11.96
CA TYR A 124 -11.33 -3.54 12.78
C TYR A 124 -11.40 -2.13 12.19
N LYS A 125 -11.50 -1.15 13.07
CA LYS A 125 -11.52 0.27 12.73
C LYS A 125 -10.21 0.91 13.16
N PHE A 126 -9.70 1.80 12.30
CA PHE A 126 -8.52 2.62 12.56
C PHE A 126 -8.85 4.09 12.28
N LYS A 127 -8.20 4.99 13.00
CA LYS A 127 -8.09 6.39 12.62
C LYS A 127 -6.77 6.58 11.88
N TRP A 128 -6.84 7.11 10.66
CA TRP A 128 -5.69 7.33 9.78
C TRP A 128 -5.50 8.81 9.53
N GLN A 129 -4.34 9.37 9.86
CA GLN A 129 -4.04 10.78 9.67
C GLN A 129 -2.93 10.96 8.65
N VAL A 130 -3.14 11.87 7.71
CA VAL A 130 -2.14 12.29 6.73
C VAL A 130 -1.98 13.81 6.79
N GLU A 131 -0.76 14.27 6.58
CA GLU A 131 -0.44 15.69 6.58
C GLU A 131 0.38 16.06 5.37
N LYS A 132 0.19 17.30 4.90
CA LYS A 132 0.98 17.86 3.82
C LYS A 132 2.35 18.26 4.35
N TYR A 133 3.41 17.71 3.75
CA TYR A 133 4.78 18.00 4.13
C TYR A 133 5.18 19.42 3.71
N ASN A 134 5.65 20.25 4.63
CA ASN A 134 5.88 21.68 4.42
C ASN A 134 7.37 22.08 4.37
N ILE A 135 8.30 21.11 4.53
CA ILE A 135 9.74 21.39 4.51
C ILE A 135 10.24 21.30 3.07
N GLU A 136 11.12 22.23 2.70
CA GLU A 136 11.74 22.24 1.35
C GLU A 136 12.45 20.93 1.04
N GLY A 137 12.30 20.46 -0.17
CA GLY A 137 12.89 19.21 -0.68
C GLY A 137 11.93 18.39 -1.53
N ALA A 138 12.31 17.17 -1.84
CA ALA A 138 11.59 16.28 -2.76
C ALA A 138 10.17 15.94 -2.30
N LEU A 139 9.89 15.98 -1.00
CA LEU A 139 8.57 15.65 -0.42
C LEU A 139 7.69 16.88 -0.18
N LYS A 140 8.18 18.10 -0.45
CA LYS A 140 7.39 19.32 -0.24
C LYS A 140 6.04 19.23 -0.95
N ASP A 141 4.99 19.60 -0.23
CA ASP A 141 3.59 19.56 -0.68
C ASP A 141 3.01 18.16 -0.94
N CYS A 142 3.77 17.09 -0.68
CA CYS A 142 3.24 15.72 -0.70
C CYS A 142 2.43 15.43 0.56
N TRP A 143 1.37 14.65 0.43
CA TRP A 143 0.62 14.12 1.56
C TRP A 143 1.26 12.85 2.09
N LEU A 144 1.54 12.80 3.40
CA LEU A 144 2.24 11.70 4.05
C LEU A 144 1.52 11.27 5.33
N THR A 145 1.53 9.98 5.65
CA THR A 145 0.89 9.43 6.84
C THR A 145 1.70 9.78 8.10
N THR A 146 1.06 10.49 9.02
CA THR A 146 1.66 10.90 10.30
C THR A 146 1.24 9.99 11.45
N ALA A 147 0.04 9.40 11.40
CA ALA A 147 -0.44 8.52 12.47
C ALA A 147 -1.45 7.49 11.95
N VAL A 148 -1.39 6.31 12.54
CA VAL A 148 -2.41 5.26 12.46
C VAL A 148 -2.71 4.82 13.89
N SER A 149 -3.97 4.87 14.31
CA SER A 149 -4.37 4.48 15.67
C SER A 149 -4.18 2.99 15.93
N GLN A 150 -4.26 2.59 17.19
CA GLN A 150 -4.48 1.19 17.54
C GLN A 150 -5.81 0.70 16.94
N PRO A 151 -5.95 -0.59 16.63
CA PRO A 151 -7.17 -1.18 16.11
C PRO A 151 -8.30 -1.13 17.14
N MET A 152 -9.51 -0.79 16.68
CA MET A 152 -10.74 -0.94 17.44
C MET A 152 -11.54 -2.11 16.86
N PRO A 153 -11.69 -3.23 17.59
CA PRO A 153 -12.52 -4.34 17.12
C PRO A 153 -13.99 -3.94 17.00
N LEU A 154 -14.65 -4.30 15.90
CA LEU A 154 -16.08 -4.04 15.66
C LEU A 154 -16.95 -5.31 15.70
N GLY A 155 -16.34 -6.49 15.85
CA GLY A 155 -17.02 -7.77 15.79
C GLY A 155 -16.75 -8.54 14.50
N SER A 156 -17.49 -9.64 14.30
CA SER A 156 -17.33 -10.53 13.15
C SER A 156 -18.39 -10.27 12.09
N SER A 157 -18.05 -10.47 10.82
CA SER A 157 -19.08 -10.62 9.78
C SER A 157 -19.82 -11.94 9.99
N ILE A 158 -21.14 -11.88 9.93
CA ILE A 158 -22.03 -13.05 9.96
C ILE A 158 -21.97 -13.75 8.61
#